data_7789df82334dd11531d7c5a220c5ff30
#
_entry.id   7789df82334dd11531d7c5a220c5ff30
#
_cell.length_a   1.000
_cell.length_b   1.000
_cell.length_c   1.000
_cell.angle_alpha   90.00
_cell.angle_beta   90.00
_cell.angle_gamma   90.00
#
_symmetry.space_group_name_H-M   'P 1'
#
loop_
_entity.id
_entity.type
_entity.pdbx_description
1 polymer ?
#
loop_
_entity_poly.entity_id
_entity_poly.type
_entity_poly.pdbx_seq_one_letter_code
_entity_poly.pdbx_strand_id
1 'polypeptide(L)'
;MVQIGNEVINGMLWPDGKLPENWNNFADLMVAGINGVYDGCAANYYPKIMIHIDQGGNKEKTKYFFDRLLTYDIKFDYIGQSYYPWWHGTLLDLRENMIFMAKEYKKPILLVEVAYCASPTEYKNKPAPYPETPVGQKEFLESVNEVVLNTPDNLGAGIFWWEPATMGGRSTRDFFDEKGNVLPVIAVFDKYTRH
;
A
#
# COMPACT_ATOMS: atom_id res chain seq x y z
N MET A 1 0.88 1.81 15.29
CA MET A 1 0.16 2.40 14.16
C MET A 1 -1.12 1.61 13.94
N VAL A 2 -2.21 2.28 13.59
CA VAL A 2 -3.51 1.66 13.26
C VAL A 2 -3.97 2.19 11.91
N GLN A 3 -4.39 1.30 11.01
CA GLN A 3 -5.04 1.61 9.75
C GLN A 3 -6.55 1.69 9.95
N ILE A 4 -7.16 2.79 9.52
CA ILE A 4 -8.62 2.97 9.57
C ILE A 4 -9.21 2.66 8.20
N GLY A 5 -9.93 1.56 8.11
CA GLY A 5 -10.44 1.01 6.86
C GLY A 5 -9.34 0.34 6.01
N ASN A 6 -9.74 -0.28 4.91
CA ASN A 6 -8.84 -0.92 3.93
C ASN A 6 -9.26 -0.49 2.53
N GLU A 7 -8.30 0.01 1.73
CA GLU A 7 -8.52 0.42 0.33
C GLU A 7 -9.76 1.33 0.15
N VAL A 8 -9.85 2.37 0.98
CA VAL A 8 -11.07 3.19 1.12
C VAL A 8 -11.30 4.22 0.00
N ILE A 9 -10.67 4.06 -1.17
CA ILE A 9 -10.86 4.99 -2.30
C ILE A 9 -12.33 5.12 -2.73
N ASN A 10 -13.09 4.03 -2.61
CA ASN A 10 -14.52 3.99 -2.90
C ASN A 10 -15.39 4.07 -1.63
N GLY A 11 -14.80 4.50 -0.52
CA GLY A 11 -15.47 4.55 0.77
C GLY A 11 -15.47 3.23 1.53
N MET A 12 -16.22 3.18 2.63
CA MET A 12 -16.38 1.99 3.47
C MET A 12 -17.79 1.90 4.03
N LEU A 13 -18.16 0.73 4.59
CA LEU A 13 -19.47 0.48 5.21
C LEU A 13 -20.66 0.89 4.31
N TRP A 14 -20.65 0.38 3.08
CA TRP A 14 -21.70 0.66 2.11
C TRP A 14 -23.08 0.19 2.56
N PRO A 15 -24.15 0.95 2.20
CA PRO A 15 -24.16 2.14 1.34
C PRO A 15 -23.78 3.45 2.05
N ASP A 16 -23.71 3.48 3.38
CA ASP A 16 -23.66 4.72 4.17
C ASP A 16 -22.42 5.56 3.89
N GLY A 17 -21.23 4.97 3.88
CA GLY A 17 -19.96 5.64 3.58
C GLY A 17 -19.45 5.41 2.16
N LYS A 18 -20.34 5.12 1.19
CA LYS A 18 -19.94 4.92 -0.21
C LYS A 18 -19.51 6.23 -0.88
N LEU A 19 -18.37 6.21 -1.56
CA LEU A 19 -17.84 7.35 -2.32
C LEU A 19 -18.06 7.16 -3.83
N PRO A 20 -18.26 8.26 -4.58
CA PRO A 20 -18.19 9.68 -4.15
C PRO A 20 -19.50 10.25 -3.59
N GLU A 21 -20.56 9.46 -3.46
CA GLU A 21 -21.91 9.95 -3.17
C GLU A 21 -22.04 10.50 -1.75
N ASN A 22 -21.37 9.87 -0.76
CA ASN A 22 -21.61 10.10 0.67
C ASN A 22 -20.36 10.58 1.44
N TRP A 23 -19.66 11.61 0.93
CA TRP A 23 -18.43 12.11 1.57
C TRP A 23 -18.62 12.54 3.04
N ASN A 24 -19.75 13.16 3.40
CA ASN A 24 -20.00 13.57 4.79
C ASN A 24 -20.07 12.35 5.72
N ASN A 25 -20.89 11.36 5.35
CA ASN A 25 -20.99 10.13 6.14
C ASN A 25 -19.65 9.37 6.21
N PHE A 26 -18.91 9.30 5.09
CA PHE A 26 -17.59 8.69 5.08
C PHE A 26 -16.63 9.40 6.04
N ALA A 27 -16.63 10.73 6.05
CA ALA A 27 -15.81 11.51 6.98
C ALA A 27 -16.19 11.25 8.44
N ASP A 28 -17.49 11.22 8.75
CA ASP A 28 -17.98 10.89 10.10
C ASP A 28 -17.56 9.50 10.55
N LEU A 29 -17.64 8.50 9.65
CA LEU A 29 -17.17 7.14 9.92
C LEU A 29 -15.66 7.09 10.18
N MET A 30 -14.86 7.83 9.40
CA MET A 30 -13.41 7.93 9.61
C MET A 30 -13.09 8.56 10.97
N VAL A 31 -13.77 9.65 11.33
CA VAL A 31 -13.60 10.32 12.64
C VAL A 31 -14.01 9.38 13.78
N ALA A 32 -15.15 8.68 13.65
CA ALA A 32 -15.59 7.71 14.65
C ALA A 32 -14.57 6.57 14.84
N GLY A 33 -13.99 6.05 13.74
CA GLY A 33 -12.95 5.04 13.80
C GLY A 33 -11.68 5.52 14.50
N ILE A 34 -11.21 6.74 14.19
CA ILE A 34 -10.05 7.36 14.83
C ILE A 34 -10.31 7.57 16.34
N ASN A 35 -11.46 8.12 16.70
CA ASN A 35 -11.83 8.32 18.09
C ASN A 35 -11.89 6.99 18.85
N GLY A 36 -12.52 5.95 18.26
CA GLY A 36 -12.55 4.63 18.86
C GLY A 36 -11.17 4.02 19.13
N VAL A 37 -10.20 4.27 18.25
CA VAL A 37 -8.81 3.87 18.49
C VAL A 37 -8.23 4.60 19.71
N TYR A 38 -8.42 5.90 19.80
CA TYR A 38 -7.86 6.69 20.89
C TYR A 38 -8.55 6.40 22.22
N ASP A 39 -9.87 6.19 22.22
CA ASP A 39 -10.65 5.83 23.41
C ASP A 39 -10.25 4.44 23.96
N GLY A 40 -9.85 3.53 23.08
CA GLY A 40 -9.37 2.19 23.45
C GLY A 40 -7.91 2.14 23.93
N CYS A 41 -7.17 3.24 23.86
CA CYS A 41 -5.76 3.26 24.21
C CYS A 41 -5.54 3.51 25.72
N ALA A 42 -4.42 3.01 26.23
CA ALA A 42 -3.96 3.37 27.57
C ALA A 42 -3.68 4.88 27.65
N ALA A 43 -3.87 5.46 28.84
CA ALA A 43 -3.64 6.88 29.08
C ALA A 43 -2.26 7.32 28.57
N ASN A 44 -2.23 8.40 27.80
CA ASN A 44 -1.03 8.99 27.18
C ASN A 44 -0.37 8.17 26.05
N TYR A 45 -1.03 7.15 25.50
CA TYR A 45 -0.56 6.45 24.32
C TYR A 45 -1.52 6.69 23.14
N TYR A 46 -1.03 7.37 22.12
CA TYR A 46 -1.79 7.66 20.89
C TYR A 46 -1.08 7.01 19.71
N PRO A 47 -1.58 5.87 19.21
CA PRO A 47 -0.99 5.23 18.04
C PRO A 47 -1.13 6.12 16.81
N LYS A 48 -0.13 6.03 15.93
CA LYS A 48 -0.18 6.70 14.63
C LYS A 48 -1.34 6.16 13.80
N ILE A 49 -2.05 7.04 13.11
CA ILE A 49 -3.19 6.71 12.24
C ILE A 49 -2.74 6.69 10.78
N MET A 50 -3.15 5.66 10.05
CA MET A 50 -2.91 5.53 8.63
C MET A 50 -4.22 5.44 7.86
N ILE A 51 -4.29 6.13 6.71
CA ILE A 51 -5.36 6.01 5.73
C ILE A 51 -4.81 5.30 4.50
N HIS A 52 -5.50 4.24 4.08
CA HIS A 52 -5.07 3.33 3.02
C HIS A 52 -6.00 3.37 1.82
N ILE A 53 -5.43 3.63 0.63
CA ILE A 53 -6.12 3.54 -0.67
C ILE A 53 -5.34 2.66 -1.65
N ASP A 54 -6.02 2.16 -2.68
CA ASP A 54 -5.48 1.24 -3.69
C ASP A 54 -5.13 1.94 -5.02
N GLN A 55 -4.36 3.01 -4.95
CA GLN A 55 -4.05 3.84 -6.13
C GLN A 55 -2.55 4.13 -6.29
N GLY A 56 -1.69 3.13 -6.00
CA GLY A 56 -0.25 3.31 -5.91
C GLY A 56 0.39 4.03 -7.11
N GLY A 57 -0.02 3.72 -8.35
CA GLY A 57 0.46 4.40 -9.55
C GLY A 57 -0.52 5.41 -10.15
N ASN A 58 -1.59 5.79 -9.45
CA ASN A 58 -2.58 6.75 -9.98
C ASN A 58 -2.59 8.05 -9.19
N LYS A 59 -1.77 8.98 -9.64
CA LYS A 59 -1.61 10.30 -9.02
C LYS A 59 -2.91 11.12 -8.98
N GLU A 60 -3.70 11.10 -10.04
CA GLU A 60 -4.93 11.89 -10.14
C GLU A 60 -5.96 11.42 -9.13
N LYS A 61 -6.18 10.12 -9.01
CA LYS A 61 -7.10 9.55 -8.02
C LYS A 61 -6.58 9.73 -6.60
N THR A 62 -5.27 9.55 -6.38
CA THR A 62 -4.62 9.82 -5.08
C THR A 62 -4.85 11.27 -4.68
N LYS A 63 -4.59 12.21 -5.58
CA LYS A 63 -4.81 13.64 -5.35
C LYS A 63 -6.28 13.93 -5.03
N TYR A 64 -7.19 13.46 -5.87
CA TYR A 64 -8.64 13.67 -5.67
C TYR A 64 -9.09 13.19 -4.28
N PHE A 65 -8.67 12.00 -3.88
CA PHE A 65 -9.09 11.43 -2.60
C PHE A 65 -8.53 12.22 -1.41
N PHE A 66 -7.21 12.42 -1.34
CA PHE A 66 -6.59 13.07 -0.18
C PHE A 66 -6.90 14.57 -0.11
N ASP A 67 -6.97 15.29 -1.22
CA ASP A 67 -7.40 16.69 -1.21
C ASP A 67 -8.82 16.81 -0.64
N ARG A 68 -9.72 15.93 -1.07
CA ARG A 68 -11.09 15.92 -0.57
C ARG A 68 -11.15 15.53 0.91
N LEU A 69 -10.44 14.50 1.32
CA LEU A 69 -10.38 14.05 2.71
C LEU A 69 -9.91 15.18 3.65
N LEU A 70 -8.89 15.91 3.23
CA LEU A 70 -8.33 17.01 4.03
C LEU A 70 -9.31 18.17 4.22
N THR A 71 -10.31 18.35 3.35
CA THR A 71 -11.35 19.39 3.56
C THR A 71 -12.25 19.10 4.77
N TYR A 72 -12.25 17.87 5.29
CA TYR A 72 -12.98 17.46 6.49
C TYR A 72 -12.15 17.54 7.78
N ASP A 73 -10.96 18.13 7.72
CA ASP A 73 -10.02 18.27 8.85
C ASP A 73 -9.65 16.93 9.54
N ILE A 74 -9.74 15.81 8.81
CA ILE A 74 -9.38 14.48 9.32
C ILE A 74 -7.88 14.42 9.52
N LYS A 75 -7.46 14.14 10.76
CA LYS A 75 -6.06 14.04 11.14
C LYS A 75 -5.57 12.62 10.99
N PHE A 76 -4.50 12.42 10.24
CA PHE A 76 -3.80 11.16 10.11
C PHE A 76 -2.30 11.38 9.95
N ASP A 77 -1.52 10.34 10.22
CA ASP A 77 -0.05 10.42 10.26
C ASP A 77 0.61 9.81 9.02
N TYR A 78 0.04 8.75 8.45
CA TYR A 78 0.61 7.97 7.35
C TYR A 78 -0.35 7.82 6.19
N ILE A 79 0.20 7.81 4.99
CA ILE A 79 -0.50 7.39 3.78
C ILE A 79 -0.15 5.92 3.52
N GLY A 80 -1.17 5.06 3.39
CA GLY A 80 -1.04 3.70 2.91
C GLY A 80 -1.47 3.59 1.46
N GLN A 81 -0.72 2.82 0.66
CA GLN A 81 -1.04 2.54 -0.75
C GLN A 81 -0.94 1.04 -1.04
N SER A 82 -1.88 0.50 -1.81
CA SER A 82 -1.68 -0.78 -2.51
C SER A 82 -1.02 -0.52 -3.86
N TYR A 83 -0.06 -1.35 -4.22
CA TYR A 83 0.54 -1.34 -5.54
C TYR A 83 0.67 -2.75 -6.12
N TYR A 84 -0.13 -3.00 -7.13
CA TYR A 84 -0.11 -4.21 -7.96
C TYR A 84 0.03 -3.76 -9.41
N PRO A 85 1.11 -4.07 -10.13
CA PRO A 85 1.37 -3.51 -11.46
C PRO A 85 0.31 -3.86 -12.50
N TRP A 86 -0.42 -4.94 -12.29
CA TRP A 86 -1.50 -5.35 -13.19
C TRP A 86 -2.71 -4.40 -13.21
N TRP A 87 -2.89 -3.57 -12.17
CA TRP A 87 -4.04 -2.66 -12.00
C TRP A 87 -3.67 -1.22 -11.70
N HIS A 88 -2.51 -1.00 -11.10
CA HIS A 88 -2.17 0.30 -10.51
C HIS A 88 -1.09 1.07 -11.31
N GLY A 89 -0.86 0.68 -12.58
CA GLY A 89 0.10 1.37 -13.45
C GLY A 89 1.52 0.82 -13.36
N THR A 90 2.45 1.51 -14.02
CA THR A 90 3.85 1.12 -14.11
C THR A 90 4.65 1.48 -12.85
N LEU A 91 5.89 0.98 -12.75
CA LEU A 91 6.84 1.42 -11.72
C LEU A 91 7.17 2.93 -11.82
N LEU A 92 7.12 3.49 -13.03
CA LEU A 92 7.29 4.93 -13.22
C LEU A 92 6.10 5.70 -12.64
N ASP A 93 4.88 5.24 -12.91
CA ASP A 93 3.66 5.85 -12.34
C ASP A 93 3.69 5.78 -10.81
N LEU A 94 4.10 4.64 -10.22
CA LEU A 94 4.30 4.50 -8.78
C LEU A 94 5.28 5.55 -8.26
N ARG A 95 6.45 5.67 -8.90
CA ARG A 95 7.48 6.64 -8.52
C ARG A 95 6.95 8.07 -8.56
N GLU A 96 6.27 8.45 -9.62
CA GLU A 96 5.70 9.81 -9.77
C GLU A 96 4.66 10.10 -8.70
N ASN A 97 3.79 9.13 -8.38
CA ASN A 97 2.80 9.28 -7.34
C ASN A 97 3.44 9.36 -5.94
N MET A 98 4.47 8.55 -5.64
CA MET A 98 5.22 8.62 -4.38
C MET A 98 5.88 10.00 -4.20
N ILE A 99 6.53 10.52 -5.26
CA ILE A 99 7.12 11.86 -5.24
C ILE A 99 6.05 12.94 -5.03
N PHE A 100 4.91 12.82 -5.69
CA PHE A 100 3.79 13.74 -5.55
C PHE A 100 3.27 13.74 -4.09
N MET A 101 2.95 12.57 -3.54
CA MET A 101 2.45 12.47 -2.16
C MET A 101 3.43 13.04 -1.13
N ALA A 102 4.72 12.74 -1.28
CA ALA A 102 5.76 13.25 -0.38
C ALA A 102 5.83 14.78 -0.39
N LYS A 103 5.77 15.40 -1.57
CA LYS A 103 5.83 16.88 -1.72
C LYS A 103 4.56 17.57 -1.26
N GLU A 104 3.41 17.02 -1.60
CA GLU A 104 2.11 17.66 -1.37
C GLU A 104 1.64 17.47 0.07
N TYR A 105 1.65 16.23 0.55
CA TYR A 105 1.07 15.92 1.87
C TYR A 105 2.10 15.89 3.00
N LYS A 106 3.38 15.77 2.68
CA LYS A 106 4.51 15.77 3.65
C LYS A 106 4.31 14.76 4.78
N LYS A 107 3.79 13.59 4.43
CA LYS A 107 3.54 12.47 5.34
C LYS A 107 4.32 11.25 4.91
N PRO A 108 4.76 10.41 5.86
CA PRO A 108 5.33 9.11 5.53
C PRO A 108 4.33 8.25 4.73
N ILE A 109 4.86 7.55 3.72
CA ILE A 109 4.09 6.73 2.79
C ILE A 109 4.54 5.28 2.94
N LEU A 110 3.59 4.39 3.19
CA LEU A 110 3.79 2.94 3.22
C LEU A 110 3.09 2.30 2.03
N LEU A 111 3.79 1.44 1.32
CA LEU A 111 3.15 0.50 0.41
C LEU A 111 2.69 -0.68 1.25
N VAL A 112 1.44 -0.64 1.71
CA VAL A 112 0.89 -1.60 2.68
C VAL A 112 0.37 -2.88 2.05
N GLU A 113 0.25 -2.89 0.72
CA GLU A 113 0.00 -4.09 -0.06
C GLU A 113 0.80 -4.01 -1.37
N VAL A 114 1.73 -4.93 -1.52
CA VAL A 114 2.51 -5.12 -2.75
C VAL A 114 2.65 -6.60 -2.99
N ALA A 115 2.48 -7.06 -4.22
CA ALA A 115 2.82 -8.43 -4.58
C ALA A 115 3.24 -8.54 -6.04
N TYR A 116 3.98 -9.60 -6.34
CA TYR A 116 4.34 -10.02 -7.67
C TYR A 116 4.41 -11.55 -7.74
N CYS A 117 4.14 -12.10 -8.93
CA CYS A 117 4.01 -13.54 -9.07
C CYS A 117 5.35 -14.21 -9.41
N ALA A 118 5.65 -15.31 -8.72
CA ALA A 118 6.81 -16.17 -8.99
C ALA A 118 6.53 -17.23 -10.09
N SER A 119 5.30 -17.29 -10.59
CA SER A 119 4.91 -18.16 -11.69
C SER A 119 3.78 -17.51 -12.49
N PRO A 120 3.60 -17.88 -13.80
CA PRO A 120 2.58 -17.29 -14.65
C PRO A 120 1.17 -17.38 -14.05
N THR A 121 0.48 -16.25 -14.06
CA THR A 121 -0.86 -16.11 -13.51
C THR A 121 -1.94 -16.00 -14.60
N GLU A 122 -3.20 -15.90 -14.17
CA GLU A 122 -4.33 -15.55 -15.03
C GLU A 122 -4.25 -14.12 -15.59
N TYR A 123 -3.36 -13.27 -15.04
CA TYR A 123 -3.18 -11.87 -15.48
C TYR A 123 -2.35 -11.70 -16.74
N LYS A 124 -2.23 -12.73 -17.58
CA LYS A 124 -1.39 -12.78 -18.80
C LYS A 124 -1.60 -11.61 -19.77
N ASN A 125 -2.77 -10.98 -19.74
CA ASN A 125 -3.10 -9.84 -20.60
C ASN A 125 -2.92 -8.48 -19.90
N LYS A 126 -2.35 -8.46 -18.70
CA LYS A 126 -2.06 -7.25 -17.95
C LYS A 126 -0.58 -6.89 -18.05
N PRO A 127 -0.25 -5.60 -17.98
CA PRO A 127 1.16 -5.20 -17.97
C PRO A 127 1.89 -5.79 -16.75
N ALA A 128 3.06 -6.34 -17.00
CA ALA A 128 3.95 -6.84 -15.95
C ALA A 128 5.36 -6.31 -16.23
N PRO A 129 6.03 -5.65 -15.27
CA PRO A 129 7.34 -5.04 -15.49
C PRO A 129 8.47 -6.07 -15.67
N TYR A 130 8.28 -7.29 -15.18
CA TYR A 130 9.23 -8.40 -15.23
C TYR A 130 8.53 -9.70 -15.65
N PRO A 131 9.26 -10.72 -16.11
CA PRO A 131 8.71 -12.06 -16.27
C PRO A 131 8.14 -12.59 -14.93
N GLU A 132 6.98 -13.22 -14.96
CA GLU A 132 6.39 -13.87 -13.78
C GLU A 132 7.14 -15.19 -13.49
N THR A 133 8.28 -15.05 -12.85
CA THR A 133 9.22 -16.10 -12.44
C THR A 133 9.78 -15.77 -11.06
N PRO A 134 10.41 -16.73 -10.34
CA PRO A 134 11.07 -16.44 -9.07
C PRO A 134 12.10 -15.32 -9.14
N VAL A 135 12.82 -15.21 -10.28
CA VAL A 135 13.80 -14.13 -10.52
C VAL A 135 13.08 -12.80 -10.74
N GLY A 136 12.04 -12.77 -11.60
CA GLY A 136 11.30 -11.55 -11.87
C GLY A 136 10.53 -11.04 -10.64
N GLN A 137 10.05 -11.93 -9.76
CA GLN A 137 9.48 -11.55 -8.47
C GLN A 137 10.51 -10.81 -7.59
N LYS A 138 11.75 -11.32 -7.55
CA LYS A 138 12.85 -10.67 -6.84
C LYS A 138 13.17 -9.30 -7.43
N GLU A 139 13.35 -9.21 -8.77
CA GLU A 139 13.64 -7.95 -9.47
C GLU A 139 12.55 -6.91 -9.27
N PHE A 140 11.28 -7.34 -9.25
CA PHE A 140 10.16 -6.47 -8.94
C PHE A 140 10.26 -5.88 -7.52
N LEU A 141 10.49 -6.72 -6.50
CA LEU A 141 10.61 -6.24 -5.12
C LEU A 141 11.82 -5.31 -4.94
N GLU A 142 12.95 -5.59 -5.59
CA GLU A 142 14.11 -4.69 -5.61
C GLU A 142 13.73 -3.31 -6.19
N SER A 143 13.07 -3.28 -7.34
CA SER A 143 12.65 -2.03 -7.97
C SER A 143 11.63 -1.23 -7.15
N VAL A 144 10.68 -1.90 -6.49
CA VAL A 144 9.75 -1.23 -5.59
C VAL A 144 10.46 -0.66 -4.36
N ASN A 145 11.43 -1.38 -3.78
CA ASN A 145 12.27 -0.86 -2.70
C ASN A 145 13.04 0.39 -3.13
N GLU A 146 13.60 0.39 -4.35
CA GLU A 146 14.29 1.56 -4.88
C GLU A 146 13.37 2.77 -5.02
N VAL A 147 12.12 2.58 -5.47
CA VAL A 147 11.12 3.66 -5.51
C VAL A 147 10.86 4.22 -4.13
N VAL A 148 10.64 3.35 -3.13
CA VAL A 148 10.35 3.76 -1.75
C VAL A 148 11.54 4.50 -1.14
N LEU A 149 12.76 3.97 -1.26
CA LEU A 149 13.97 4.57 -0.70
C LEU A 149 14.35 5.92 -1.35
N ASN A 150 14.01 6.11 -2.62
CA ASN A 150 14.25 7.35 -3.35
C ASN A 150 13.09 8.35 -3.25
N THR A 151 12.09 8.08 -2.42
CA THR A 151 11.01 9.03 -2.14
C THR A 151 11.57 10.26 -1.40
N PRO A 152 11.26 11.50 -1.85
CA PRO A 152 11.81 12.72 -1.27
C PRO A 152 11.61 12.81 0.25
N ASP A 153 12.53 13.53 0.90
CA ASP A 153 12.51 13.85 2.34
C ASP A 153 12.47 12.61 3.26
N ASN A 154 12.94 11.45 2.76
CA ASN A 154 12.87 10.15 3.43
C ASN A 154 11.44 9.75 3.84
N LEU A 155 10.45 10.20 3.08
CA LEU A 155 9.04 9.92 3.36
C LEU A 155 8.56 8.55 2.83
N GLY A 156 9.35 7.82 2.05
CA GLY A 156 9.11 6.40 1.77
C GLY A 156 9.40 5.55 3.01
N ALA A 157 8.36 5.06 3.69
CA ALA A 157 8.48 4.47 5.02
C ALA A 157 8.61 2.94 5.02
N GLY A 158 8.32 2.27 3.91
CA GLY A 158 8.49 0.82 3.78
C GLY A 158 7.44 0.13 2.93
N ILE A 159 7.53 -1.20 2.92
CA ILE A 159 6.69 -2.10 2.12
C ILE A 159 6.16 -3.22 3.02
N PHE A 160 4.90 -3.59 2.83
CA PHE A 160 4.33 -4.85 3.29
C PHE A 160 3.98 -5.70 2.08
N TRP A 161 4.52 -6.92 2.04
CA TRP A 161 4.18 -7.86 0.98
C TRP A 161 2.87 -8.56 1.29
N TRP A 162 2.01 -8.65 0.28
CA TRP A 162 0.74 -9.35 0.39
C TRP A 162 0.90 -10.85 0.11
N GLU A 163 0.50 -11.68 1.07
CA GLU A 163 0.56 -13.14 0.99
C GLU A 163 1.98 -13.70 0.76
N PRO A 164 2.98 -13.39 1.63
CA PRO A 164 4.34 -13.89 1.46
C PRO A 164 4.48 -15.38 1.79
N ALA A 165 3.52 -15.96 2.53
CA ALA A 165 3.54 -17.34 2.99
C ALA A 165 2.12 -17.87 3.09
N THR A 166 1.64 -18.49 2.03
CA THR A 166 0.37 -19.24 2.05
C THR A 166 0.65 -20.72 2.20
N MET A 167 -0.17 -21.42 2.98
CA MET A 167 0.05 -22.85 3.21
C MET A 167 -0.13 -23.65 1.93
N GLY A 168 0.91 -24.42 1.54
CA GLY A 168 0.89 -25.36 0.44
C GLY A 168 1.02 -24.73 -0.97
N GLY A 169 1.73 -23.61 -1.09
CA GLY A 169 2.00 -22.97 -2.39
C GLY A 169 0.74 -22.55 -3.16
N ARG A 170 -0.30 -22.15 -2.43
CA ARG A 170 -1.60 -21.81 -3.03
C ARG A 170 -1.61 -20.46 -3.72
N SER A 171 -0.64 -19.59 -3.42
CA SER A 171 -0.50 -18.30 -4.05
C SER A 171 0.76 -18.24 -4.90
N THR A 172 0.65 -17.72 -6.10
CA THR A 172 1.80 -17.43 -6.96
C THR A 172 2.68 -16.29 -6.43
N ARG A 173 2.24 -15.62 -5.35
CA ARG A 173 2.89 -14.48 -4.71
C ARG A 173 3.79 -14.88 -3.54
N ASP A 174 3.74 -16.17 -3.15
CA ASP A 174 4.51 -16.70 -2.04
C ASP A 174 6.02 -16.48 -2.21
N PHE A 175 6.71 -16.40 -1.07
CA PHE A 175 8.17 -16.43 -0.98
C PHE A 175 8.73 -17.86 -0.89
N PHE A 176 7.87 -18.84 -1.02
CA PHE A 176 8.17 -20.27 -0.92
C PHE A 176 7.56 -21.03 -2.09
N ASP A 177 8.25 -22.06 -2.56
CA ASP A 177 7.72 -22.99 -3.54
C ASP A 177 6.70 -23.97 -2.92
N GLU A 178 6.09 -24.83 -3.74
CA GLU A 178 5.12 -25.84 -3.30
C GLU A 178 5.69 -26.84 -2.28
N LYS A 179 7.02 -26.98 -2.19
CA LYS A 179 7.74 -27.84 -1.26
C LYS A 179 8.17 -27.11 0.02
N GLY A 180 7.90 -25.81 0.11
CA GLY A 180 8.33 -24.97 1.22
C GLY A 180 9.78 -24.49 1.12
N ASN A 181 10.46 -24.65 -0.03
CA ASN A 181 11.78 -24.08 -0.22
C ASN A 181 11.67 -22.59 -0.48
N VAL A 182 12.62 -21.83 0.05
CA VAL A 182 12.70 -20.37 -0.07
C VAL A 182 13.00 -19.96 -1.51
N LEU A 183 12.23 -19.00 -2.03
CA LEU A 183 12.47 -18.40 -3.35
C LEU A 183 13.53 -17.27 -3.29
N PRO A 184 14.15 -16.91 -4.41
CA PRO A 184 15.20 -15.87 -4.46
C PRO A 184 14.79 -14.49 -3.95
N VAL A 185 13.50 -14.18 -3.90
CA VAL A 185 12.95 -12.91 -3.40
C VAL A 185 13.33 -12.62 -1.95
N ILE A 186 13.53 -13.63 -1.13
CA ILE A 186 13.95 -13.50 0.28
C ILE A 186 15.30 -12.76 0.41
N ALA A 187 16.22 -12.96 -0.52
CA ALA A 187 17.52 -12.31 -0.48
C ALA A 187 17.45 -10.77 -0.65
N VAL A 188 16.30 -10.24 -1.07
CA VAL A 188 16.09 -8.79 -1.15
C VAL A 188 16.13 -8.14 0.23
N PHE A 189 15.64 -8.82 1.26
CA PHE A 189 15.63 -8.28 2.62
C PHE A 189 17.03 -8.10 3.18
N ASP A 190 17.97 -8.99 2.85
CA ASP A 190 19.38 -8.86 3.26
C ASP A 190 20.03 -7.59 2.72
N LYS A 191 19.65 -7.19 1.49
CA LYS A 191 20.17 -6.00 0.82
C LYS A 191 19.75 -4.69 1.50
N TYR A 192 18.58 -4.67 2.13
CA TYR A 192 17.97 -3.47 2.70
C TYR A 192 17.91 -3.47 4.24
N THR A 193 18.38 -4.55 4.89
CA THR A 193 18.50 -4.59 6.34
C THR A 193 19.61 -3.65 6.78
N ARG A 194 19.29 -2.72 7.69
CA ARG A 194 20.32 -1.91 8.36
C ARG A 194 20.94 -2.75 9.48
N HIS A 195 22.22 -2.99 9.40
CA HIS A 195 23.00 -3.60 10.48
C HIS A 195 23.35 -2.57 11.55
#